data_2c46bb7faa86e1b238a138a0b1876aaf
#
_entry.id   2c46bb7faa86e1b238a138a0b1876aaf
#
_cell.length_a   1.000
_cell.length_b   1.000
_cell.length_c   1.000
_cell.angle_alpha   90.00
_cell.angle_beta   90.00
_cell.angle_gamma   90.00
#
_symmetry.space_group_name_H-M   'P 1'
#
loop_
_entity.id
_entity.type
_entity.pdbx_description
1 polymer ?
#
loop_
_entity_poly.entity_id
_entity_poly.type
_entity_poly.pdbx_seq_one_letter_code
_entity_poly.pdbx_strand_id
1 'polypeptide(L)'
;IPCSAKVLDGMDAMLATVMMPPGIPVATVGVNAAKNAALLAAEILAVGNDDLMDKLVQMRADMAAAVRQKDTDLQKKLEEI
;
A
#
# COMPACT_ATOMS: atom_id res chain seq x y z
N ILE A 1 -9.35 -4.86 -6.56
CA ILE A 1 -8.08 -4.39 -7.14
C ILE A 1 -8.30 -4.03 -8.60
N PRO A 2 -8.15 -2.75 -8.99
CA PRO A 2 -8.19 -2.41 -10.41
C PRO A 2 -7.01 -3.05 -11.13
N CYS A 3 -7.26 -3.72 -12.24
CA CYS A 3 -6.22 -4.37 -13.01
C CYS A 3 -5.96 -3.61 -14.31
N SER A 4 -4.71 -3.54 -14.74
CA SER A 4 -4.37 -2.95 -16.02
C SER A 4 -4.98 -3.76 -17.16
N ALA A 5 -5.52 -3.06 -18.15
CA ALA A 5 -6.12 -3.63 -19.34
C ALA A 5 -5.66 -2.82 -20.55
N LYS A 6 -6.08 -3.24 -21.74
CA LYS A 6 -5.67 -2.56 -22.99
C LYS A 6 -6.15 -1.10 -23.07
N VAL A 7 -7.26 -0.77 -22.41
CA VAL A 7 -7.85 0.57 -22.44
C VAL A 7 -7.33 1.38 -21.26
N LEU A 8 -6.66 2.50 -21.54
CA LEU A 8 -6.22 3.49 -20.55
C LEU A 8 -5.34 2.90 -19.43
N ASP A 9 -4.65 1.78 -19.66
CA ASP A 9 -3.75 1.13 -18.69
C ASP A 9 -4.39 0.89 -17.31
N GLY A 10 -5.67 0.52 -17.29
CA GLY A 10 -6.42 0.27 -16.07
C GLY A 10 -7.08 1.50 -15.46
N MET A 11 -7.01 2.66 -16.09
CA MET A 11 -7.65 3.88 -15.58
C MET A 11 -9.18 3.72 -15.50
N ASP A 12 -9.78 3.09 -16.50
CA ASP A 12 -11.23 2.81 -16.51
C ASP A 12 -11.64 1.88 -15.37
N ALA A 13 -10.85 0.84 -15.10
CA ALA A 13 -11.08 -0.07 -13.97
C ALA A 13 -10.94 0.66 -12.63
N MET A 14 -9.94 1.53 -12.49
CA MET A 14 -9.74 2.33 -11.28
C MET A 14 -10.90 3.29 -11.06
N LEU A 15 -11.34 4.00 -12.09
CA LEU A 15 -12.46 4.95 -11.99
C LEU A 15 -13.76 4.23 -11.63
N ALA A 16 -13.97 3.01 -12.11
CA ALA A 16 -15.13 2.21 -11.75
C ALA A 16 -15.16 1.84 -10.27
N THR A 17 -14.00 1.70 -9.62
CA THR A 17 -13.94 1.40 -8.18
C THR A 17 -14.04 2.65 -7.31
N VAL A 18 -13.63 3.81 -7.81
CA VAL A 18 -13.68 5.09 -7.08
C VAL A 18 -15.10 5.65 -7.04
N MET A 19 -15.86 5.51 -8.12
CA MET A 19 -17.20 6.07 -8.26
C MET A 19 -18.27 4.99 -8.05
N MET A 20 -18.57 4.69 -6.78
CA MET A 20 -19.58 3.68 -6.43
C MET A 20 -20.86 4.34 -5.93
N PRO A 21 -22.03 3.72 -6.18
CA PRO A 21 -23.30 4.26 -5.68
C PRO A 21 -23.40 4.17 -4.15
N PRO A 22 -24.22 5.01 -3.52
CA PRO A 22 -24.46 4.94 -2.06
C PRO A 22 -24.93 3.55 -1.65
N GLY A 23 -24.36 3.04 -0.56
CA GLY A 23 -24.67 1.72 -0.04
C GLY A 23 -23.76 0.60 -0.51
N ILE A 24 -22.89 0.87 -1.49
CA ILE A 24 -21.91 -0.10 -1.99
C ILE A 24 -20.51 0.53 -1.93
N PRO A 25 -19.93 0.66 -0.72
CA PRO A 25 -18.62 1.27 -0.57
C PRO A 25 -17.52 0.30 -1.06
N VAL A 26 -16.54 0.84 -1.78
CA VAL A 26 -15.38 0.10 -2.26
C VAL A 26 -14.12 0.88 -1.95
N ALA A 27 -13.14 0.24 -1.33
CA ALA A 27 -11.82 0.83 -1.10
C ALA A 27 -10.91 0.54 -2.29
N THR A 28 -10.20 1.56 -2.76
CA THR A 28 -9.31 1.47 -3.91
C THR A 28 -7.88 1.75 -3.49
N VAL A 29 -6.97 0.80 -3.75
CA VAL A 29 -5.58 0.87 -3.31
C VAL A 29 -4.59 1.15 -4.44
N GLY A 30 -5.07 1.21 -5.68
CA GLY A 30 -4.27 1.48 -6.87
C GLY A 30 -4.38 0.40 -7.93
N VAL A 31 -3.98 0.73 -9.14
CA VAL A 31 -3.98 -0.22 -10.26
C VAL A 31 -2.94 -1.31 -10.01
N ASN A 32 -3.33 -2.58 -10.14
CA ASN A 32 -2.48 -3.76 -9.91
C ASN A 32 -1.84 -3.81 -8.50
N ALA A 33 -2.37 -3.09 -7.52
CA ALA A 33 -1.80 -2.98 -6.18
C ALA A 33 -2.24 -4.13 -5.26
N ALA A 34 -1.91 -5.37 -5.63
CA ALA A 34 -2.30 -6.55 -4.87
C ALA A 34 -1.72 -6.58 -3.45
N LYS A 35 -0.47 -6.13 -3.28
CA LYS A 35 0.17 -6.06 -1.96
C LYS A 35 -0.58 -5.11 -1.04
N ASN A 36 -0.92 -3.92 -1.51
CA ASN A 36 -1.68 -2.95 -0.72
C ASN A 36 -3.10 -3.44 -0.42
N ALA A 37 -3.73 -4.16 -1.34
CA ALA A 37 -5.04 -4.75 -1.09
C ALA A 37 -4.97 -5.78 0.04
N ALA A 38 -3.95 -6.64 0.04
CA ALA A 38 -3.73 -7.61 1.10
C ALA A 38 -3.45 -6.92 2.44
N LEU A 39 -2.64 -5.86 2.45
CA LEU A 39 -2.34 -5.10 3.65
C LEU A 39 -3.57 -4.38 4.20
N LEU A 40 -4.40 -3.82 3.33
CA LEU A 40 -5.66 -3.20 3.75
C LEU A 40 -6.59 -4.22 4.39
N ALA A 41 -6.71 -5.41 3.81
CA ALA A 41 -7.49 -6.50 4.39
C ALA A 41 -6.95 -6.89 5.77
N ALA A 42 -5.62 -6.97 5.92
CA ALA A 42 -4.99 -7.26 7.20
C ALA A 42 -5.27 -6.14 8.23
N GLU A 43 -5.24 -4.88 7.82
CA GLU A 43 -5.56 -3.76 8.70
C GLU A 43 -7.01 -3.81 9.19
N ILE A 44 -7.95 -4.19 8.32
CA ILE A 44 -9.36 -4.36 8.71
C ILE A 44 -9.50 -5.48 9.74
N LEU A 45 -8.84 -6.60 9.53
CA LEU A 45 -8.85 -7.74 10.47
C LEU A 45 -8.17 -7.37 11.79
N ALA A 46 -7.14 -6.53 11.76
CA ALA A 46 -6.38 -6.12 12.94
C ALA A 46 -7.20 -5.26 13.92
N VAL A 47 -8.31 -4.68 13.50
CA VAL A 47 -9.22 -3.92 14.40
C VAL A 47 -9.67 -4.79 15.57
N GLY A 48 -9.89 -6.09 15.35
CA GLY A 48 -10.27 -7.04 16.39
C GLY A 48 -9.18 -8.04 16.77
N ASN A 49 -7.91 -7.79 16.42
CA ASN A 49 -6.83 -8.75 16.62
C ASN A 49 -5.52 -8.01 16.97
N ASP A 50 -5.18 -8.00 18.26
CA ASP A 50 -4.00 -7.27 18.77
C ASP A 50 -2.69 -7.84 18.26
N ASP A 51 -2.57 -9.17 18.10
CA ASP A 51 -1.36 -9.80 17.57
C ASP A 51 -1.10 -9.36 16.13
N LEU A 52 -2.14 -9.30 15.32
CA LEU A 52 -2.02 -8.84 13.93
C LEU A 52 -1.69 -7.33 13.88
N MET A 53 -2.29 -6.54 14.77
CA MET A 53 -1.98 -5.12 14.88
C MET A 53 -0.49 -4.90 15.21
N ASP A 54 0.05 -5.66 16.16
CA ASP A 54 1.46 -5.57 16.53
C ASP A 54 2.38 -5.92 15.37
N LYS A 55 2.02 -6.92 14.58
CA LYS A 55 2.78 -7.29 13.37
C LYS A 55 2.76 -6.19 12.31
N LEU A 56 1.64 -5.53 12.11
CA LEU A 56 1.52 -4.42 11.17
C LEU A 56 2.33 -3.20 11.64
N VAL A 57 2.30 -2.90 12.92
CA VAL A 57 3.11 -1.81 13.51
C VAL A 57 4.59 -2.11 13.32
N GLN A 58 5.02 -3.35 13.58
CA GLN A 58 6.41 -3.75 13.40
C GLN A 58 6.83 -3.67 11.93
N MET A 59 5.98 -4.09 11.02
CA MET A 59 6.26 -4.00 9.58
C MET A 59 6.48 -2.54 9.15
N ARG A 60 5.66 -1.62 9.61
CA ARG A 60 5.82 -0.19 9.31
C ARG A 60 7.12 0.37 9.89
N ALA A 61 7.47 -0.04 11.09
CA ALA A 61 8.74 0.36 11.72
C ALA A 61 9.94 -0.16 10.92
N ASP A 62 9.87 -1.40 10.44
CA ASP A 62 10.93 -1.99 9.61
C ASP A 62 11.06 -1.28 8.26
N MET A 63 9.94 -0.89 7.64
CA MET A 63 9.94 -0.11 6.41
C MET A 63 10.58 1.26 6.61
N ALA A 64 10.25 1.94 7.71
CA ALA A 64 10.84 3.24 8.05
C ALA A 64 12.34 3.12 8.29
N ALA A 65 12.79 2.08 8.99
CA ALA A 65 14.19 1.81 9.22
C ALA A 65 14.94 1.55 7.91
N ALA A 66 14.34 0.81 6.98
CA ALA A 66 14.94 0.54 5.67
C ALA A 66 15.14 1.82 4.86
N VAL A 67 14.17 2.74 4.90
CA VAL A 67 14.28 4.04 4.21
C VAL A 67 15.39 4.89 4.83
N ARG A 68 15.48 4.94 6.16
CA ARG A 68 16.55 5.67 6.86
C ARG A 68 17.93 5.11 6.51
N GLN A 69 18.05 3.80 6.39
CA GLN A 69 19.31 3.15 6.01
C GLN A 69 19.72 3.54 4.58
N LYS A 70 18.79 3.60 3.66
CA LYS A 70 19.04 4.08 2.29
C LYS A 70 19.52 5.51 2.27
N ASP A 71 18.93 6.38 3.09
CA ASP A 71 19.35 7.78 3.22
C ASP A 71 20.77 7.88 3.76
N THR A 72 21.09 7.14 4.80
CA THR A 72 22.45 7.09 5.37
C THR A 72 23.47 6.62 4.34
N ASP A 73 23.16 5.58 3.58
CA ASP A 73 24.03 5.05 2.55
C ASP A 73 24.27 6.07 1.42
N LEU A 74 23.23 6.80 1.04
CA LEU A 74 23.34 7.86 0.03
C LEU A 74 24.23 9.00 0.52
N GLN A 75 24.07 9.41 1.77
CA GLN A 75 24.90 10.47 2.36
C GLN A 75 26.38 10.08 2.41
N LYS A 76 26.68 8.82 2.74
CA LYS A 76 28.05 8.31 2.69
C LYS A 76 28.64 8.37 1.29
N LYS A 77 27.86 8.00 0.28
CA LYS A 77 28.29 8.12 -1.12
C LYS A 77 28.57 9.56 -1.53
N LEU A 78 27.75 10.50 -1.07
CA LEU A 78 27.95 11.91 -1.36
C LEU A 78 29.23 12.46 -0.69
N GLU A 79 29.58 11.98 0.50
CA GLU A 79 30.82 12.36 1.19
C GLU A 79 32.08 11.84 0.50
N GLU A 80 31.96 10.72 -0.23
CA GLU A 80 33.06 10.12 -0.98
C GLU A 80 33.36 10.82 -2.31
N ILE A 81 32.48 11.69 -2.75
CA ILE A 81 32.67 12.52 -3.95
C ILE A 81 33.43 13.80 -3.59
#